data_d0bf7316f14e2e30f88a2a8c0303658f
#
_entry.id   d0bf7316f14e2e30f88a2a8c0303658f
#
_cell.length_a   1.000
_cell.length_b   1.000
_cell.length_c   1.000
_cell.angle_alpha   90.00
_cell.angle_beta   90.00
_cell.angle_gamma   90.00
#
_symmetry.space_group_name_H-M   'P 1'
#
loop_
_entity.id
_entity.type
_entity.pdbx_description
1 polymer ?
#
loop_
_entity_poly.entity_id
_entity_poly.type
_entity_poly.pdbx_seq_one_letter_code
_entity_poly.pdbx_strand_id
1 'polypeptide(L)'
;MSSFHISSAPEQVAKHLREQLILKVWVNTMPGGASLARELGVGRMTIEAALTQLEKEGLLVPQGPRRRRKIELPEQPTKPTRLRVAILLYEPSDQSLEYIIDCKNKLEEAGHTAFYVPSSLTEIKMDVQRLARMVEKTEADAWVVCGGTREILQWFMQQKTPAFALFGRRRNLKIAAIGPDTIPALVEATRRLIDLGHQRIVNLDSLLNVSDPGTAGTAFLDALSAGGITAGTYNIPGWEGGIEGLYAYLDSAFQRTPPTALIASSGPNYFATQSFLVNRGIRVPQDLSLICVDDDPHFSQCRPSVSHICWSRRPVVNRIVRWVRNMSQGKEDTRQTMIKAEFVEGGTIGPVAKG
;
A
#
# COMPACT_ATOMS: atom_id res chain seq x y z
N MET A 1 16.93 -22.84 -6.01
CA MET A 1 16.61 -24.17 -6.59
C MET A 1 15.23 -24.57 -6.10
N SER A 2 14.23 -24.57 -6.96
CA SER A 2 12.87 -25.00 -6.65
C SER A 2 12.88 -26.54 -6.63
N SER A 3 12.67 -27.15 -5.44
CA SER A 3 12.55 -28.60 -5.33
C SER A 3 11.21 -29.04 -5.93
N PHE A 4 11.28 -29.82 -6.97
CA PHE A 4 10.12 -30.47 -7.57
C PHE A 4 9.63 -31.57 -6.62
N HIS A 5 8.51 -31.33 -5.94
CA HIS A 5 7.92 -32.29 -5.00
C HIS A 5 6.86 -33.13 -5.72
N ILE A 6 7.17 -34.40 -5.97
CA ILE A 6 6.20 -35.38 -6.48
C ILE A 6 5.41 -35.90 -5.27
N SER A 7 4.11 -35.60 -5.21
CA SER A 7 3.24 -36.07 -4.13
C SER A 7 3.14 -37.61 -4.15
N SER A 8 3.38 -38.24 -3.02
CA SER A 8 3.21 -39.69 -2.84
C SER A 8 1.72 -40.11 -2.94
N ALA A 9 1.45 -41.37 -3.19
CA ALA A 9 0.08 -41.87 -3.23
C ALA A 9 -0.74 -41.60 -1.95
N PRO A 10 -0.19 -41.75 -0.72
CA PRO A 10 -0.88 -41.34 0.50
C PRO A 10 -1.18 -39.85 0.56
N GLU A 11 -0.29 -38.96 0.11
CA GLU A 11 -0.50 -37.51 0.10
C GLU A 11 -1.61 -37.10 -0.87
N GLN A 12 -1.67 -37.74 -2.05
CA GLN A 12 -2.74 -37.49 -3.02
C GLN A 12 -4.10 -37.94 -2.47
N VAL A 13 -4.16 -39.10 -1.80
CA VAL A 13 -5.36 -39.61 -1.13
C VAL A 13 -5.75 -38.68 0.02
N ALA A 14 -4.80 -38.25 0.85
CA ALA A 14 -5.07 -37.30 1.94
C ALA A 14 -5.63 -35.98 1.42
N LYS A 15 -5.09 -35.47 0.31
CA LYS A 15 -5.61 -34.27 -0.36
C LYS A 15 -7.05 -34.46 -0.82
N HIS A 16 -7.36 -35.57 -1.50
CA HIS A 16 -8.71 -35.88 -1.94
C HIS A 16 -9.69 -36.00 -0.77
N LEU A 17 -9.33 -36.78 0.26
CA LEU A 17 -10.17 -36.95 1.46
C LEU A 17 -10.40 -35.62 2.19
N ARG A 18 -9.42 -34.76 2.24
CA ARG A 18 -9.54 -33.40 2.82
C ARG A 18 -10.56 -32.57 2.05
N GLU A 19 -10.53 -32.60 0.71
CA GLU A 19 -11.51 -31.90 -0.12
C GLU A 19 -12.92 -32.43 0.13
N GLN A 20 -13.10 -33.76 0.24
CA GLN A 20 -14.40 -34.37 0.54
C GLN A 20 -14.90 -34.02 1.96
N LEU A 21 -14.00 -33.93 2.97
CA LEU A 21 -14.33 -33.50 4.31
C LEU A 21 -14.79 -32.03 4.32
N ILE A 22 -14.12 -31.15 3.57
CA ILE A 22 -14.50 -29.74 3.43
C ILE A 22 -15.87 -29.60 2.74
N LEU A 23 -16.15 -30.45 1.76
CA LEU A 23 -17.46 -30.51 1.09
C LEU A 23 -18.57 -31.18 1.94
N LYS A 24 -18.22 -31.60 3.17
CA LYS A 24 -19.14 -32.26 4.11
C LYS A 24 -19.81 -33.51 3.54
N VAL A 25 -19.10 -34.25 2.68
CA VAL A 25 -19.58 -35.54 2.14
C VAL A 25 -19.82 -36.53 3.27
N TRP A 26 -19.03 -36.46 4.35
CA TRP A 26 -19.25 -37.19 5.58
C TRP A 26 -19.43 -36.23 6.76
N VAL A 27 -20.35 -36.57 7.66
CA VAL A 27 -20.69 -35.79 8.84
C VAL A 27 -20.42 -36.62 10.10
N ASN A 28 -19.87 -35.97 11.13
CA ASN A 28 -19.56 -36.58 12.44
C ASN A 28 -18.46 -37.65 12.44
N THR A 29 -18.54 -38.67 11.56
CA THR A 29 -17.56 -39.79 11.57
C THR A 29 -17.09 -40.13 10.17
N MET A 30 -15.81 -40.41 10.04
CA MET A 30 -15.17 -40.88 8.80
C MET A 30 -15.53 -42.32 8.49
N PRO A 31 -15.78 -42.73 7.23
CA PRO A 31 -15.90 -44.12 6.86
C PRO A 31 -14.66 -44.93 7.23
N GLY A 32 -14.83 -46.22 7.48
CA GLY A 32 -13.72 -47.11 7.83
C GLY A 32 -12.71 -47.28 6.68
N GLY A 33 -11.41 -47.46 7.01
CA GLY A 33 -10.35 -47.56 6.01
C GLY A 33 -10.57 -48.62 4.94
N ALA A 34 -11.24 -49.76 5.27
CA ALA A 34 -11.59 -50.78 4.28
C ALA A 34 -12.69 -50.32 3.30
N SER A 35 -13.62 -49.49 3.75
CA SER A 35 -14.64 -48.89 2.88
C SER A 35 -14.03 -47.90 1.91
N LEU A 36 -13.21 -47.01 2.43
CA LEU A 36 -12.50 -46.00 1.62
C LEU A 36 -11.53 -46.65 0.61
N ALA A 37 -10.85 -47.74 0.99
CA ALA A 37 -9.96 -48.47 0.10
C ALA A 37 -10.71 -49.03 -1.11
N ARG A 38 -11.91 -49.55 -0.88
CA ARG A 38 -12.79 -50.08 -1.95
C ARG A 38 -13.35 -48.96 -2.82
N GLU A 39 -13.77 -47.87 -2.20
CA GLU A 39 -14.38 -46.73 -2.89
C GLU A 39 -13.39 -46.01 -3.80
N LEU A 40 -12.15 -45.81 -3.30
CA LEU A 40 -11.10 -45.06 -4.01
C LEU A 40 -10.20 -45.97 -4.87
N GLY A 41 -10.37 -47.29 -4.82
CA GLY A 41 -9.57 -48.24 -5.62
C GLY A 41 -8.07 -48.26 -5.22
N VAL A 42 -7.73 -47.91 -3.97
CA VAL A 42 -6.35 -47.86 -3.48
C VAL A 42 -6.09 -48.86 -2.34
N GLY A 43 -4.82 -49.19 -2.14
CA GLY A 43 -4.42 -50.14 -1.09
C GLY A 43 -4.77 -49.67 0.32
N ARG A 44 -5.16 -50.60 1.20
CA ARG A 44 -5.53 -50.26 2.60
C ARG A 44 -4.44 -49.53 3.35
N MET A 45 -3.18 -49.88 3.12
CA MET A 45 -2.04 -49.19 3.75
C MET A 45 -1.93 -47.73 3.33
N THR A 46 -2.21 -47.43 2.06
CA THR A 46 -2.25 -46.05 1.52
C THR A 46 -3.35 -45.21 2.19
N ILE A 47 -4.53 -45.81 2.39
CA ILE A 47 -5.64 -45.15 3.10
C ILE A 47 -5.28 -44.88 4.55
N GLU A 48 -4.72 -45.86 5.27
CA GLU A 48 -4.38 -45.69 6.67
C GLU A 48 -3.29 -44.60 6.84
N ALA A 49 -2.29 -44.53 5.96
CA ALA A 49 -1.29 -43.47 5.94
C ALA A 49 -1.93 -42.08 5.68
N ALA A 50 -2.86 -41.98 4.73
CA ALA A 50 -3.60 -40.76 4.46
C ALA A 50 -4.47 -40.34 5.64
N LEU A 51 -5.18 -41.26 6.29
CA LEU A 51 -6.00 -40.98 7.47
C LEU A 51 -5.13 -40.55 8.67
N THR A 52 -3.96 -41.17 8.86
CA THR A 52 -2.98 -40.74 9.90
C THR A 52 -2.44 -39.33 9.62
N GLN A 53 -2.26 -38.98 8.34
CA GLN A 53 -1.89 -37.61 7.98
C GLN A 53 -2.99 -36.62 8.35
N LEU A 54 -4.26 -36.91 8.06
CA LEU A 54 -5.40 -36.06 8.42
C LEU A 54 -5.61 -35.97 9.96
N GLU A 55 -5.23 -37.01 10.71
CA GLU A 55 -5.17 -36.95 12.19
C GLU A 55 -4.09 -35.97 12.67
N LYS A 56 -2.89 -36.02 12.09
CA LYS A 56 -1.80 -35.06 12.40
C LYS A 56 -2.18 -33.63 12.05
N GLU A 57 -3.00 -33.44 11.01
CA GLU A 57 -3.55 -32.14 10.62
C GLU A 57 -4.71 -31.69 11.52
N GLY A 58 -5.16 -32.51 12.48
CA GLY A 58 -6.26 -32.21 13.40
C GLY A 58 -7.65 -32.26 12.78
N LEU A 59 -7.80 -32.81 11.56
CA LEU A 59 -9.09 -32.94 10.87
C LEU A 59 -9.86 -34.19 11.30
N LEU A 60 -9.17 -35.18 11.84
CA LEU A 60 -9.72 -36.44 12.34
C LEU A 60 -9.18 -36.72 13.75
N VAL A 61 -10.07 -37.19 14.64
CA VAL A 61 -9.72 -37.63 16.00
C VAL A 61 -9.98 -39.13 16.14
N PRO A 62 -8.94 -39.93 16.49
CA PRO A 62 -9.11 -41.35 16.74
C PRO A 62 -9.97 -41.57 17.98
N GLN A 63 -10.96 -42.47 17.86
CA GLN A 63 -11.90 -42.80 18.93
C GLN A 63 -11.54 -44.13 19.68
N GLY A 64 -10.35 -44.67 19.37
CA GLY A 64 -9.86 -45.95 19.92
C GLY A 64 -9.93 -47.11 18.92
N PRO A 65 -9.45 -48.33 19.32
CA PRO A 65 -9.32 -49.46 18.46
C PRO A 65 -10.71 -49.87 17.86
N ARG A 66 -10.75 -50.15 16.56
CA ARG A 66 -11.93 -50.56 15.83
C ARG A 66 -13.11 -49.56 15.80
N ARG A 67 -12.94 -48.33 16.28
CA ARG A 67 -13.93 -47.24 16.18
C ARG A 67 -13.64 -46.36 14.96
N ARG A 68 -14.69 -45.76 14.39
CA ARG A 68 -14.55 -44.78 13.31
C ARG A 68 -13.95 -43.52 13.86
N ARG A 69 -13.10 -42.85 13.09
CA ARG A 69 -12.52 -41.57 13.42
C ARG A 69 -13.60 -40.49 13.47
N LYS A 70 -13.61 -39.67 14.49
CA LYS A 70 -14.48 -38.48 14.57
C LYS A 70 -13.93 -37.41 13.65
N ILE A 71 -14.82 -36.78 12.88
CA ILE A 71 -14.46 -35.63 12.06
C ILE A 71 -14.49 -34.40 12.95
N GLU A 72 -13.36 -33.75 13.13
CA GLU A 72 -13.22 -32.46 13.78
C GLU A 72 -12.66 -31.48 12.76
N LEU A 73 -13.52 -31.05 11.86
CA LEU A 73 -13.16 -29.93 11.02
C LEU A 73 -13.01 -28.70 11.92
N PRO A 74 -11.88 -27.97 11.84
CA PRO A 74 -11.82 -26.65 12.45
C PRO A 74 -13.08 -25.92 11.98
N GLU A 75 -13.78 -25.25 12.88
CA GLU A 75 -14.97 -24.48 12.53
C GLU A 75 -14.64 -23.72 11.25
N GLN A 76 -15.31 -24.12 10.16
CA GLN A 76 -15.08 -23.38 8.91
C GLN A 76 -15.39 -21.94 9.25
N PRO A 77 -14.52 -21.00 8.90
CA PRO A 77 -14.89 -19.61 9.06
C PRO A 77 -16.26 -19.49 8.41
N THR A 78 -17.26 -19.22 9.24
CA THR A 78 -18.62 -18.86 8.83
C THR A 78 -18.53 -18.10 7.54
N LYS A 79 -19.43 -18.33 6.57
CA LYS A 79 -19.48 -17.60 5.28
C LYS A 79 -18.76 -16.28 5.39
N PRO A 80 -17.78 -15.94 4.53
CA PRO A 80 -16.94 -14.76 4.75
C PRO A 80 -17.84 -13.62 5.16
N THR A 81 -17.65 -13.12 6.38
CA THR A 81 -18.52 -12.11 6.96
C THR A 81 -18.46 -10.89 6.06
N ARG A 82 -19.60 -10.42 5.59
CA ARG A 82 -19.66 -9.18 4.83
C ARG A 82 -19.19 -8.06 5.72
N LEU A 83 -18.05 -7.45 5.38
CA LEU A 83 -17.47 -6.36 6.15
C LEU A 83 -17.89 -5.01 5.57
N ARG A 84 -18.07 -4.04 6.46
CA ARG A 84 -18.18 -2.61 6.13
C ARG A 84 -16.76 -2.02 6.18
N VAL A 85 -16.22 -1.66 5.03
CA VAL A 85 -14.86 -1.14 4.87
C VAL A 85 -14.91 0.37 4.67
N ALA A 86 -14.44 1.12 5.65
CA ALA A 86 -14.31 2.58 5.55
C ALA A 86 -13.00 2.94 4.85
N ILE A 87 -13.06 3.78 3.84
CA ILE A 87 -11.90 4.32 3.13
C ILE A 87 -11.72 5.76 3.58
N LEU A 88 -10.67 6.02 4.36
CA LEU A 88 -10.29 7.34 4.84
C LEU A 88 -9.25 7.91 3.90
N LEU A 89 -9.62 8.90 3.11
CA LEU A 89 -8.77 9.55 2.12
C LEU A 89 -7.78 10.51 2.78
N TYR A 90 -6.64 10.77 2.11
CA TYR A 90 -5.71 11.80 2.53
C TYR A 90 -6.32 13.19 2.29
N GLU A 91 -6.78 13.46 1.08
CA GLU A 91 -7.51 14.68 0.70
C GLU A 91 -8.77 14.35 -0.11
N PRO A 92 -9.75 15.27 -0.23
CA PRO A 92 -11.03 14.97 -0.92
C PRO A 92 -10.86 14.59 -2.39
N SER A 93 -9.88 15.17 -3.08
CA SER A 93 -9.57 14.91 -4.49
C SER A 93 -9.14 13.47 -4.77
N ASP A 94 -8.59 12.75 -3.77
CA ASP A 94 -8.15 11.35 -3.91
C ASP A 94 -9.30 10.42 -4.30
N GLN A 95 -10.55 10.82 -4.04
CA GLN A 95 -11.73 10.04 -4.44
C GLN A 95 -11.81 9.81 -5.95
N SER A 96 -11.19 10.69 -6.75
CA SER A 96 -11.16 10.59 -8.21
C SER A 96 -10.01 9.72 -8.75
N LEU A 97 -9.08 9.28 -7.89
CA LEU A 97 -7.97 8.45 -8.32
C LEU A 97 -8.45 7.05 -8.73
N GLU A 98 -8.04 6.61 -9.92
CA GLU A 98 -8.47 5.36 -10.53
C GLU A 98 -8.32 4.16 -9.59
N TYR A 99 -7.16 4.00 -8.94
CA TYR A 99 -6.90 2.87 -8.04
C TYR A 99 -7.72 2.93 -6.73
N ILE A 100 -8.19 4.11 -6.31
CA ILE A 100 -9.12 4.27 -5.17
C ILE A 100 -10.52 3.81 -5.57
N ILE A 101 -10.96 4.23 -6.75
CA ILE A 101 -12.25 3.79 -7.35
C ILE A 101 -12.22 2.27 -7.54
N ASP A 102 -11.16 1.74 -8.14
CA ASP A 102 -10.98 0.30 -8.34
C ASP A 102 -10.97 -0.48 -7.03
N CYS A 103 -10.31 0.06 -6.00
CA CYS A 103 -10.29 -0.55 -4.67
C CYS A 103 -11.72 -0.70 -4.12
N LYS A 104 -12.52 0.37 -4.16
CA LYS A 104 -13.92 0.35 -3.72
C LYS A 104 -14.73 -0.67 -4.52
N ASN A 105 -14.67 -0.63 -5.86
CA ASN A 105 -15.43 -1.53 -6.73
C ASN A 105 -15.05 -3.00 -6.51
N LYS A 106 -13.75 -3.31 -6.39
CA LYS A 106 -13.28 -4.68 -6.15
C LYS A 106 -13.66 -5.22 -4.77
N LEU A 107 -13.75 -4.37 -3.76
CA LEU A 107 -14.27 -4.76 -2.45
C LEU A 107 -15.77 -5.07 -2.51
N GLU A 108 -16.55 -4.29 -3.27
CA GLU A 108 -17.98 -4.53 -3.49
C GLU A 108 -18.21 -5.81 -4.32
N GLU A 109 -17.43 -6.04 -5.39
CA GLU A 109 -17.44 -7.30 -6.15
C GLU A 109 -17.10 -8.53 -5.28
N ALA A 110 -16.23 -8.35 -4.28
CA ALA A 110 -15.88 -9.40 -3.32
C ALA A 110 -16.96 -9.65 -2.24
N GLY A 111 -18.09 -8.92 -2.29
CA GLY A 111 -19.23 -9.08 -1.39
C GLY A 111 -19.18 -8.24 -0.11
N HIS A 112 -18.24 -7.30 0.00
CA HIS A 112 -18.13 -6.36 1.10
C HIS A 112 -18.93 -5.07 0.81
N THR A 113 -19.05 -4.18 1.80
CA THR A 113 -19.57 -2.82 1.59
C THR A 113 -18.41 -1.84 1.78
N ALA A 114 -18.01 -1.14 0.72
CA ALA A 114 -16.95 -0.15 0.80
C ALA A 114 -17.51 1.27 0.65
N PHE A 115 -17.07 2.21 1.47
CA PHE A 115 -17.55 3.59 1.45
C PHE A 115 -16.45 4.57 1.84
N TYR A 116 -16.55 5.78 1.29
CA TYR A 116 -15.67 6.88 1.69
C TYR A 116 -16.19 7.53 2.97
N VAL A 117 -15.25 7.87 3.86
CA VAL A 117 -15.56 8.64 5.06
C VAL A 117 -15.83 10.10 4.65
N PRO A 118 -16.81 10.78 5.26
CA PRO A 118 -17.21 12.15 4.86
C PRO A 118 -16.10 13.19 4.94
N SER A 119 -15.10 13.00 5.81
CA SER A 119 -13.97 13.91 5.95
C SER A 119 -12.66 13.20 5.69
N SER A 120 -11.75 13.87 5.00
CA SER A 120 -10.38 13.41 4.72
C SER A 120 -9.41 13.76 5.86
N LEU A 121 -8.19 13.21 5.81
CA LEU A 121 -7.15 13.50 6.79
C LEU A 121 -6.72 14.98 6.79
N THR A 122 -6.66 15.61 5.61
CA THR A 122 -6.32 17.04 5.50
C THR A 122 -7.42 17.92 6.10
N GLU A 123 -8.70 17.62 5.89
CA GLU A 123 -9.83 18.36 6.46
C GLU A 123 -9.88 18.28 7.99
N ILE A 124 -9.52 17.15 8.57
CA ILE A 124 -9.37 17.01 10.02
C ILE A 124 -8.00 17.52 10.52
N LYS A 125 -7.16 18.11 9.63
CA LYS A 125 -5.83 18.68 9.94
C LYS A 125 -4.86 17.65 10.55
N MET A 126 -4.93 16.37 10.15
CA MET A 126 -4.14 15.27 10.71
C MET A 126 -4.26 15.12 12.25
N ASP A 127 -5.31 15.68 12.84
CA ASP A 127 -5.53 15.71 14.28
C ASP A 127 -6.11 14.38 14.78
N VAL A 128 -5.40 13.69 15.68
CA VAL A 128 -5.79 12.39 16.21
C VAL A 128 -7.09 12.46 17.04
N GLN A 129 -7.39 13.58 17.71
CA GLN A 129 -8.61 13.71 18.50
C GLN A 129 -9.85 13.89 17.60
N ARG A 130 -9.70 14.62 16.49
CA ARG A 130 -10.75 14.74 15.47
C ARG A 130 -10.97 13.42 14.77
N LEU A 131 -9.86 12.70 14.44
CA LEU A 131 -9.92 11.35 13.91
C LEU A 131 -10.70 10.41 14.84
N ALA A 132 -10.36 10.38 16.13
CA ALA A 132 -11.03 9.52 17.11
C ALA A 132 -12.55 9.75 17.13
N ARG A 133 -12.98 11.01 17.19
CA ARG A 133 -14.41 11.37 17.16
C ARG A 133 -15.11 10.97 15.85
N MET A 134 -14.40 11.02 14.73
CA MET A 134 -14.93 10.59 13.43
C MET A 134 -15.06 9.06 13.37
N VAL A 135 -14.04 8.33 13.81
CA VAL A 135 -14.02 6.86 13.84
C VAL A 135 -15.12 6.34 14.77
N GLU A 136 -15.30 6.93 15.94
CA GLU A 136 -16.36 6.56 16.91
C GLU A 136 -17.77 6.69 16.33
N LYS A 137 -18.00 7.66 15.44
CA LYS A 137 -19.29 7.89 14.76
C LYS A 137 -19.46 7.07 13.48
N THR A 138 -18.41 6.36 13.04
CA THR A 138 -18.41 5.62 11.79
C THR A 138 -18.51 4.13 12.06
N GLU A 139 -19.64 3.52 11.68
CA GLU A 139 -19.79 2.07 11.77
C GLU A 139 -18.99 1.39 10.66
N ALA A 140 -17.82 0.85 10.99
CA ALA A 140 -16.95 0.11 10.10
C ALA A 140 -16.33 -1.11 10.79
N ASP A 141 -16.19 -2.20 10.04
CA ASP A 141 -15.53 -3.43 10.49
C ASP A 141 -14.04 -3.44 10.13
N ALA A 142 -13.62 -2.59 9.20
CA ALA A 142 -12.24 -2.44 8.77
C ALA A 142 -12.01 -1.04 8.17
N TRP A 143 -10.76 -0.56 8.26
CA TRP A 143 -10.36 0.75 7.76
C TRP A 143 -9.24 0.63 6.72
N VAL A 144 -9.36 1.35 5.60
CA VAL A 144 -8.25 1.64 4.68
C VAL A 144 -7.89 3.10 4.85
N VAL A 145 -6.69 3.38 5.34
CA VAL A 145 -6.20 4.73 5.69
C VAL A 145 -5.18 5.17 4.66
N CYS A 146 -5.52 6.17 3.85
CA CYS A 146 -4.68 6.70 2.79
C CYS A 146 -3.77 7.81 3.34
N GLY A 147 -2.45 7.71 3.15
CA GLY A 147 -1.51 8.79 3.45
C GLY A 147 -1.36 9.18 4.93
N GLY A 148 -1.70 8.29 5.87
CA GLY A 148 -1.68 8.62 7.30
C GLY A 148 -0.29 8.98 7.83
N THR A 149 -0.23 9.98 8.73
CA THR A 149 0.99 10.27 9.51
C THR A 149 1.29 9.11 10.45
N ARG A 150 2.49 9.15 11.09
CA ARG A 150 2.89 8.10 12.02
C ARG A 150 1.93 8.01 13.22
N GLU A 151 1.52 9.16 13.76
CA GLU A 151 0.61 9.29 14.89
C GLU A 151 -0.78 8.73 14.56
N ILE A 152 -1.32 9.06 13.38
CA ILE A 152 -2.59 8.54 12.87
C ILE A 152 -2.53 7.00 12.78
N LEU A 153 -1.49 6.45 12.17
CA LEU A 153 -1.35 5.00 12.01
C LEU A 153 -1.11 4.29 13.35
N GLN A 154 -0.34 4.87 14.27
CA GLN A 154 -0.16 4.36 15.62
C GLN A 154 -1.46 4.35 16.41
N TRP A 155 -2.30 5.39 16.26
CA TRP A 155 -3.60 5.43 16.87
C TRP A 155 -4.50 4.30 16.37
N PHE A 156 -4.55 4.06 15.04
CA PHE A 156 -5.31 2.94 14.47
C PHE A 156 -4.83 1.58 14.97
N MET A 157 -3.53 1.39 15.18
CA MET A 157 -2.98 0.14 15.73
C MET A 157 -3.48 -0.18 17.15
N GLN A 158 -3.94 0.82 17.91
CA GLN A 158 -4.49 0.67 19.26
C GLN A 158 -5.99 0.37 19.25
N GLN A 159 -6.66 0.47 18.09
CA GLN A 159 -8.09 0.21 17.97
C GLN A 159 -8.38 -1.29 17.83
N LYS A 160 -9.58 -1.70 18.25
CA LYS A 160 -10.06 -3.07 18.06
C LYS A 160 -10.36 -3.37 16.57
N THR A 161 -10.82 -2.36 15.84
CA THR A 161 -11.13 -2.45 14.42
C THR A 161 -9.84 -2.43 13.60
N PRO A 162 -9.59 -3.44 12.76
CA PRO A 162 -8.36 -3.54 11.99
C PRO A 162 -8.24 -2.41 10.96
N ALA A 163 -7.00 -1.95 10.77
CA ALA A 163 -6.70 -0.93 9.78
C ALA A 163 -5.59 -1.36 8.82
N PHE A 164 -5.69 -0.91 7.59
CA PHE A 164 -4.71 -1.07 6.52
C PHE A 164 -4.15 0.29 6.13
N ALA A 165 -2.83 0.43 6.17
CA ALA A 165 -2.16 1.66 5.73
C ALA A 165 -1.87 1.62 4.22
N LEU A 166 -2.59 2.44 3.48
CA LEU A 166 -2.30 2.70 2.07
C LEU A 166 -1.40 3.94 1.98
N PHE A 167 -0.13 3.72 1.65
CA PHE A 167 0.92 4.74 1.71
C PHE A 167 1.18 5.28 3.14
N GLY A 168 1.61 6.54 3.25
CA GLY A 168 1.84 7.20 4.52
C GLY A 168 3.10 6.74 5.28
N ARG A 169 3.26 7.21 6.53
CA ARG A 169 4.45 6.95 7.37
C ARG A 169 4.40 5.61 8.11
N ARG A 170 4.18 4.51 7.37
CA ARG A 170 3.92 3.15 7.88
C ARG A 170 5.17 2.35 8.28
N ARG A 171 6.39 2.75 7.87
CA ARG A 171 7.62 1.96 8.13
C ARG A 171 7.82 1.69 9.61
N ASN A 172 8.22 0.46 9.96
CA ASN A 172 8.43 -0.02 11.33
C ASN A 172 7.17 -0.01 12.24
N LEU A 173 5.96 0.05 11.66
CA LEU A 173 4.72 -0.17 12.39
C LEU A 173 4.19 -1.59 12.13
N LYS A 174 3.57 -2.21 13.14
CA LYS A 174 2.93 -3.54 13.00
C LYS A 174 1.51 -3.39 12.42
N ILE A 175 1.40 -2.83 11.25
CA ILE A 175 0.14 -2.61 10.54
C ILE A 175 0.24 -3.18 9.12
N ALA A 176 -0.85 -3.77 8.62
CA ALA A 176 -0.92 -4.17 7.23
C ALA A 176 -0.77 -2.96 6.32
N ALA A 177 0.05 -3.07 5.29
CA ALA A 177 0.29 -1.90 4.45
C ALA A 177 0.71 -2.27 3.02
N ILE A 178 0.55 -1.30 2.12
CA ILE A 178 1.17 -1.28 0.80
C ILE A 178 1.54 0.14 0.39
N GLY A 179 2.57 0.27 -0.41
CA GLY A 179 2.95 1.52 -1.08
C GLY A 179 4.26 1.38 -1.83
N PRO A 180 4.59 2.34 -2.69
CA PRO A 180 5.84 2.31 -3.42
C PRO A 180 7.04 2.51 -2.51
N ASP A 181 8.17 1.92 -2.89
CA ASP A 181 9.49 2.27 -2.39
C ASP A 181 10.11 3.32 -3.30
N THR A 182 9.69 4.57 -3.10
CA THR A 182 10.12 5.70 -3.93
C THR A 182 11.53 6.20 -3.60
N ILE A 183 12.12 5.78 -2.47
CA ILE A 183 13.39 6.33 -1.99
C ILE A 183 14.54 6.12 -2.98
N PRO A 184 14.79 4.92 -3.52
CA PRO A 184 15.87 4.74 -4.48
C PRO A 184 15.71 5.63 -5.72
N ALA A 185 14.48 5.73 -6.25
CA ALA A 185 14.17 6.55 -7.41
C ALA A 185 14.26 8.06 -7.10
N LEU A 186 13.88 8.51 -5.90
CA LEU A 186 14.05 9.89 -5.46
C LEU A 186 15.53 10.27 -5.36
N VAL A 187 16.35 9.38 -4.81
CA VAL A 187 17.81 9.58 -4.73
C VAL A 187 18.42 9.66 -6.13
N GLU A 188 18.01 8.79 -7.06
CA GLU A 188 18.44 8.81 -8.47
C GLU A 188 18.05 10.12 -9.16
N ALA A 189 16.78 10.54 -9.04
CA ALA A 189 16.28 11.81 -9.57
C ALA A 189 17.04 13.02 -9.00
N THR A 190 17.33 13.00 -7.70
CA THR A 190 18.11 14.07 -7.04
C THR A 190 19.54 14.14 -7.56
N ARG A 191 20.21 12.99 -7.70
CA ARG A 191 21.57 12.92 -8.29
C ARG A 191 21.57 13.42 -9.73
N ARG A 192 20.56 13.06 -10.51
CA ARG A 192 20.42 13.52 -11.89
C ARG A 192 20.33 15.06 -11.97
N LEU A 193 19.56 15.70 -11.06
CA LEU A 193 19.52 17.16 -10.99
C LEU A 193 20.87 17.77 -10.63
N ILE A 194 21.61 17.15 -9.68
CA ILE A 194 22.95 17.60 -9.30
C ILE A 194 23.92 17.48 -10.48
N ASP A 195 23.89 16.37 -11.23
CA ASP A 195 24.71 16.16 -12.43
C ASP A 195 24.42 17.18 -13.54
N LEU A 196 23.17 17.70 -13.60
CA LEU A 196 22.76 18.79 -14.48
C LEU A 196 23.21 20.18 -13.99
N GLY A 197 23.90 20.25 -12.84
CA GLY A 197 24.47 21.47 -12.26
C GLY A 197 23.54 22.23 -11.30
N HIS A 198 22.39 21.67 -10.94
CA HIS A 198 21.50 22.30 -9.99
C HIS A 198 22.06 22.25 -8.57
N GLN A 199 22.05 23.40 -7.88
CA GLN A 199 22.44 23.52 -6.47
C GLN A 199 21.27 24.00 -5.58
N ARG A 200 20.28 24.66 -6.15
CA ARG A 200 19.08 25.13 -5.47
C ARG A 200 17.90 24.22 -5.81
N ILE A 201 17.88 23.05 -5.15
CA ILE A 201 16.90 21.98 -5.36
C ILE A 201 15.96 21.95 -4.18
N VAL A 202 14.65 22.00 -4.42
CA VAL A 202 13.60 21.97 -3.39
C VAL A 202 12.66 20.81 -3.62
N ASN A 203 12.41 20.01 -2.57
CA ASN A 203 11.38 18.98 -2.55
C ASN A 203 10.10 19.57 -1.95
N LEU A 204 9.08 19.70 -2.80
CA LEU A 204 7.76 20.25 -2.48
C LEU A 204 6.85 19.17 -1.89
N ASP A 205 7.06 18.84 -0.61
CA ASP A 205 6.21 17.93 0.14
C ASP A 205 5.82 18.60 1.47
N SER A 206 4.52 18.86 1.66
CA SER A 206 4.00 19.51 2.86
C SER A 206 4.20 18.70 4.14
N LEU A 207 4.41 17.41 4.05
CA LEU A 207 4.65 16.51 5.18
C LEU A 207 6.12 16.44 5.59
N LEU A 208 7.03 17.00 4.78
CA LEU A 208 8.47 16.99 5.06
C LEU A 208 8.91 18.34 5.64
N ASN A 209 9.66 18.29 6.72
CA ASN A 209 10.38 19.43 7.27
C ASN A 209 11.69 18.96 7.91
N VAL A 210 12.61 19.87 8.21
CA VAL A 210 13.93 19.51 8.73
C VAL A 210 13.88 18.86 10.11
N SER A 211 12.88 19.19 10.93
CA SER A 211 12.74 18.61 12.29
C SER A 211 12.19 17.18 12.25
N ASP A 212 11.40 16.84 11.22
CA ASP A 212 10.91 15.49 10.97
C ASP A 212 10.88 15.20 9.47
N PRO A 213 12.05 14.96 8.84
CA PRO A 213 12.13 14.74 7.39
C PRO A 213 11.55 13.38 6.96
N GLY A 214 11.33 12.49 7.90
CA GLY A 214 10.99 11.10 7.59
C GLY A 214 12.08 10.39 6.77
N THR A 215 11.85 9.16 6.36
CA THR A 215 12.87 8.37 5.63
C THR A 215 13.16 8.93 4.24
N ALA A 216 12.14 9.41 3.53
CA ALA A 216 12.32 9.97 2.18
C ALA A 216 13.04 11.32 2.21
N GLY A 217 12.64 12.21 3.13
CA GLY A 217 13.32 13.49 3.30
C GLY A 217 14.78 13.34 3.74
N THR A 218 15.06 12.41 4.67
CA THR A 218 16.45 12.10 5.05
C THR A 218 17.26 11.65 3.85
N ALA A 219 16.76 10.68 3.07
CA ALA A 219 17.47 10.18 1.89
C ALA A 219 17.69 11.28 0.82
N PHE A 220 16.75 12.19 0.66
CA PHE A 220 16.88 13.36 -0.21
C PHE A 220 17.99 14.32 0.28
N LEU A 221 17.97 14.68 1.57
CA LEU A 221 19.00 15.56 2.17
C LEU A 221 20.40 14.91 2.12
N ASP A 222 20.49 13.60 2.36
CA ASP A 222 21.74 12.85 2.26
C ASP A 222 22.27 12.84 0.81
N ALA A 223 21.37 12.71 -0.18
CA ALA A 223 21.76 12.77 -1.60
C ALA A 223 22.29 14.15 -1.99
N LEU A 224 21.68 15.24 -1.50
CA LEU A 224 22.18 16.60 -1.69
C LEU A 224 23.58 16.77 -1.06
N SER A 225 23.73 16.33 0.20
CA SER A 225 25.00 16.43 0.93
C SER A 225 26.12 15.63 0.26
N ALA A 226 25.82 14.44 -0.23
CA ALA A 226 26.75 13.61 -1.01
C ALA A 226 27.17 14.27 -2.33
N GLY A 227 26.31 15.12 -2.91
CA GLY A 227 26.59 15.94 -4.09
C GLY A 227 27.26 17.27 -3.77
N GLY A 228 27.69 17.52 -2.52
CA GLY A 228 28.37 18.74 -2.09
C GLY A 228 27.46 19.95 -1.85
N ILE A 229 26.14 19.73 -1.74
CA ILE A 229 25.17 20.79 -1.48
C ILE A 229 24.86 20.83 0.03
N THR A 230 24.97 22.02 0.64
CA THR A 230 24.56 22.22 2.03
C THR A 230 23.03 22.08 2.12
N ALA A 231 22.59 20.96 2.68
CA ALA A 231 21.18 20.64 2.81
C ALA A 231 20.56 21.23 4.09
N GLY A 232 19.30 21.66 4.01
CA GLY A 232 18.60 22.25 5.16
C GLY A 232 17.12 22.58 4.87
N THR A 233 16.57 23.52 5.66
CA THR A 233 15.17 23.97 5.56
C THR A 233 14.79 24.50 4.18
N TYR A 234 15.74 25.07 3.46
CA TYR A 234 15.51 25.50 2.07
C TYR A 234 15.07 24.36 1.16
N ASN A 235 15.64 23.19 1.36
CA ASN A 235 15.43 22.03 0.47
C ASN A 235 14.15 21.24 0.78
N ILE A 236 13.68 21.27 2.03
CA ILE A 236 12.42 20.66 2.50
C ILE A 236 11.66 21.66 3.38
N PRO A 237 11.05 22.68 2.78
CA PRO A 237 10.49 23.81 3.53
C PRO A 237 9.30 23.45 4.41
N GLY A 238 8.48 22.46 3.98
CA GLY A 238 7.18 22.21 4.55
C GLY A 238 6.25 23.42 4.44
N TRP A 239 4.97 23.22 4.44
CA TRP A 239 3.97 24.29 4.52
C TRP A 239 2.65 23.77 5.07
N GLU A 240 1.81 24.65 5.56
CA GLU A 240 0.44 24.36 5.98
C GLU A 240 -0.57 24.98 4.99
N GLY A 241 -1.84 24.57 5.09
CA GLY A 241 -2.91 25.17 4.29
C GLY A 241 -3.07 24.63 2.87
N GLY A 242 -2.55 23.41 2.60
CA GLY A 242 -2.79 22.73 1.34
C GLY A 242 -2.22 23.52 0.14
N ILE A 243 -3.03 23.66 -0.91
CA ILE A 243 -2.62 24.29 -2.17
C ILE A 243 -2.30 25.80 -2.01
N GLU A 244 -3.06 26.51 -1.18
CA GLU A 244 -2.82 27.94 -0.90
C GLU A 244 -1.47 28.14 -0.19
N GLY A 245 -1.12 27.22 0.72
CA GLY A 245 0.19 27.22 1.37
C GLY A 245 1.33 26.95 0.37
N LEU A 246 1.13 26.05 -0.60
CA LEU A 246 2.10 25.82 -1.68
C LEU A 246 2.35 27.10 -2.49
N TYR A 247 1.28 27.78 -2.92
CA TYR A 247 1.42 29.05 -3.65
C TYR A 247 2.13 30.13 -2.83
N ALA A 248 1.77 30.29 -1.55
CA ALA A 248 2.42 31.25 -0.66
C ALA A 248 3.92 30.94 -0.47
N TYR A 249 4.27 29.64 -0.33
CA TYR A 249 5.66 29.21 -0.29
C TYR A 249 6.41 29.56 -1.59
N LEU A 250 5.84 29.18 -2.75
CA LEU A 250 6.46 29.44 -4.05
C LEU A 250 6.69 30.94 -4.27
N ASP A 251 5.69 31.80 -3.96
CA ASP A 251 5.84 33.25 -4.02
C ASP A 251 7.04 33.75 -3.19
N SER A 252 7.14 33.29 -1.96
CA SER A 252 8.24 33.64 -1.06
C SER A 252 9.61 33.15 -1.56
N ALA A 253 9.66 31.89 -2.04
CA ALA A 253 10.89 31.27 -2.52
C ALA A 253 11.44 32.00 -3.75
N PHE A 254 10.58 32.31 -4.72
CA PHE A 254 11.00 33.02 -5.95
C PHE A 254 11.37 34.50 -5.72
N GLN A 255 10.86 35.13 -4.67
CA GLN A 255 11.26 36.48 -4.29
C GLN A 255 12.62 36.56 -3.57
N ARG A 256 12.96 35.49 -2.80
CA ARG A 256 14.18 35.55 -1.94
C ARG A 256 15.34 34.76 -2.53
N THR A 257 15.13 33.48 -2.81
CA THR A 257 16.17 32.57 -3.30
C THR A 257 15.54 31.63 -4.29
N PRO A 258 15.38 32.02 -5.57
CA PRO A 258 14.69 31.23 -6.56
C PRO A 258 15.33 29.83 -6.71
N PRO A 259 14.56 28.74 -6.61
CA PRO A 259 15.05 27.40 -6.92
C PRO A 259 15.38 27.28 -8.41
N THR A 260 16.30 26.39 -8.73
CA THR A 260 16.60 26.02 -10.12
C THR A 260 16.01 24.66 -10.48
N ALA A 261 15.64 23.86 -9.47
CA ALA A 261 14.93 22.61 -9.64
C ALA A 261 13.92 22.40 -8.52
N LEU A 262 12.75 21.89 -8.88
CA LEU A 262 11.65 21.54 -7.99
C LEU A 262 11.28 20.06 -8.16
N ILE A 263 11.01 19.40 -7.04
CA ILE A 263 10.49 18.02 -7.00
C ILE A 263 9.13 18.08 -6.32
N ALA A 264 8.05 17.88 -7.05
CA ALA A 264 6.67 17.88 -6.55
C ALA A 264 6.27 16.51 -6.03
N SER A 265 5.67 16.45 -4.83
CA SER A 265 5.32 15.21 -4.13
C SER A 265 4.16 14.42 -4.75
N SER A 266 3.32 15.06 -5.55
CA SER A 266 2.12 14.45 -6.16
C SER A 266 1.77 15.10 -7.49
N GLY A 267 0.91 14.43 -8.30
CA GLY A 267 0.36 15.00 -9.53
C GLY A 267 -0.32 16.36 -9.34
N PRO A 268 -1.26 16.52 -8.38
CA PRO A 268 -1.87 17.82 -8.08
C PRO A 268 -0.85 18.92 -7.77
N ASN A 269 0.16 18.64 -6.91
CA ASN A 269 1.21 19.59 -6.60
C ASN A 269 2.09 19.91 -7.82
N TYR A 270 2.35 18.92 -8.69
CA TYR A 270 3.06 19.14 -9.95
C TYR A 270 2.31 20.12 -10.86
N PHE A 271 1.02 19.88 -11.11
CA PHE A 271 0.22 20.76 -11.98
C PHE A 271 0.05 22.15 -11.40
N ALA A 272 -0.15 22.27 -10.10
CA ALA A 272 -0.22 23.58 -9.42
C ALA A 272 1.11 24.36 -9.55
N THR A 273 2.23 23.67 -9.32
CA THR A 273 3.57 24.25 -9.49
C THR A 273 3.80 24.66 -10.94
N GLN A 274 3.43 23.83 -11.91
CA GLN A 274 3.55 24.17 -13.33
C GLN A 274 2.70 25.37 -13.70
N SER A 275 1.45 25.45 -13.21
CA SER A 275 0.58 26.62 -13.40
C SER A 275 1.20 27.90 -12.83
N PHE A 276 1.78 27.82 -11.63
CA PHE A 276 2.50 28.93 -11.01
C PHE A 276 3.67 29.41 -11.87
N LEU A 277 4.49 28.48 -12.37
CA LEU A 277 5.66 28.81 -13.21
C LEU A 277 5.24 29.46 -14.54
N VAL A 278 4.23 28.91 -15.20
CA VAL A 278 3.68 29.46 -16.47
C VAL A 278 3.16 30.88 -16.27
N ASN A 279 2.41 31.16 -15.21
CA ASN A 279 1.89 32.49 -14.91
C ASN A 279 2.99 33.53 -14.65
N ARG A 280 4.20 33.09 -14.31
CA ARG A 280 5.39 33.95 -14.13
C ARG A 280 6.33 33.97 -15.32
N GLY A 281 5.97 33.31 -16.43
CA GLY A 281 6.80 33.21 -17.62
C GLY A 281 8.06 32.34 -17.45
N ILE A 282 8.11 31.50 -16.40
CA ILE A 282 9.24 30.60 -16.12
C ILE A 282 9.06 29.32 -16.93
N ARG A 283 10.02 29.03 -17.81
CA ARG A 283 9.95 27.90 -18.74
C ARG A 283 10.57 26.64 -18.14
N VAL A 284 9.90 25.51 -18.33
CA VAL A 284 10.39 24.19 -17.95
C VAL A 284 10.75 23.43 -19.24
N PRO A 285 12.01 22.94 -19.41
CA PRO A 285 13.12 22.91 -18.44
C PRO A 285 14.09 24.13 -18.55
N GLN A 286 13.89 25.08 -19.46
CA GLN A 286 14.89 26.09 -19.84
C GLN A 286 15.36 26.98 -18.68
N ASP A 287 14.42 27.37 -17.83
CA ASP A 287 14.68 28.27 -16.70
C ASP A 287 14.68 27.51 -15.36
N LEU A 288 13.94 26.39 -15.29
CA LEU A 288 13.77 25.57 -14.09
C LEU A 288 13.48 24.10 -14.43
N SER A 289 14.14 23.17 -13.76
CA SER A 289 13.83 21.73 -13.85
C SER A 289 12.69 21.33 -12.90
N LEU A 290 11.74 20.51 -13.38
CA LEU A 290 10.59 20.07 -12.58
C LEU A 290 10.41 18.55 -12.68
N ILE A 291 10.33 17.88 -11.52
CA ILE A 291 10.10 16.42 -11.38
C ILE A 291 8.84 16.20 -10.55
N CYS A 292 8.08 15.12 -10.84
CA CYS A 292 7.00 14.62 -9.98
C CYS A 292 7.40 13.32 -9.28
N VAL A 293 7.14 13.18 -7.97
CA VAL A 293 7.40 11.94 -7.19
C VAL A 293 6.26 10.92 -7.34
N ASP A 294 5.30 11.17 -8.21
CA ASP A 294 4.18 10.28 -8.50
C ASP A 294 4.00 10.11 -10.01
N ASP A 295 3.29 9.06 -10.40
CA ASP A 295 2.93 8.77 -11.77
C ASP A 295 1.48 9.22 -12.03
N ASP A 296 1.27 10.10 -12.99
CA ASP A 296 -0.04 10.56 -13.41
C ASP A 296 -0.31 10.14 -14.87
N PRO A 297 -1.47 9.54 -15.19
CA PRO A 297 -1.82 9.13 -16.54
C PRO A 297 -1.72 10.26 -17.58
N HIS A 298 -1.94 11.51 -17.18
CA HIS A 298 -1.89 12.68 -18.05
C HIS A 298 -0.45 13.05 -18.46
N PHE A 299 0.57 12.57 -17.75
CA PHE A 299 1.98 12.82 -18.10
C PHE A 299 2.36 12.34 -19.50
N SER A 300 1.70 11.28 -19.98
CA SER A 300 1.88 10.77 -21.34
C SER A 300 1.42 11.78 -22.42
N GLN A 301 0.55 12.72 -22.05
CA GLN A 301 -0.02 13.76 -22.95
C GLN A 301 0.77 15.06 -22.88
N CYS A 302 1.64 15.26 -21.88
CA CYS A 302 2.42 16.48 -21.73
C CYS A 302 3.52 16.60 -22.80
N ARG A 303 3.82 17.84 -23.16
CA ARG A 303 4.97 18.20 -24.02
C ARG A 303 5.65 19.42 -23.42
N PRO A 304 6.92 19.29 -23.00
CA PRO A 304 7.77 18.08 -22.99
C PRO A 304 7.20 16.98 -22.08
N SER A 305 7.69 15.73 -22.26
CA SER A 305 7.35 14.60 -21.39
C SER A 305 7.79 14.88 -19.95
N VAL A 306 6.98 14.52 -18.97
CA VAL A 306 7.27 14.79 -17.56
C VAL A 306 8.31 13.81 -17.01
N SER A 307 9.33 14.34 -16.33
CA SER A 307 10.23 13.55 -15.50
C SER A 307 9.52 13.17 -14.21
N HIS A 308 9.40 11.89 -13.89
CA HIS A 308 8.58 11.45 -12.77
C HIS A 308 9.06 10.14 -12.17
N ILE A 309 8.53 9.77 -10.99
CA ILE A 309 8.73 8.48 -10.38
C ILE A 309 7.50 7.61 -10.65
N CYS A 310 7.72 6.53 -11.39
CA CYS A 310 6.69 5.59 -11.84
C CYS A 310 6.64 4.34 -10.95
N TRP A 311 5.45 3.81 -10.70
CA TRP A 311 5.24 2.55 -9.99
C TRP A 311 3.90 1.91 -10.39
N SER A 312 3.81 0.58 -10.29
CA SER A 312 2.59 -0.13 -10.67
C SER A 312 1.50 -0.01 -9.59
N ARG A 313 0.32 0.47 -9.98
CA ARG A 313 -0.86 0.62 -9.09
C ARG A 313 -1.64 -0.69 -8.90
N ARG A 314 -1.56 -1.61 -9.86
CA ARG A 314 -2.30 -2.88 -9.83
C ARG A 314 -2.09 -3.73 -8.56
N PRO A 315 -0.87 -3.87 -8.00
CA PRO A 315 -0.65 -4.60 -6.76
C PRO A 315 -1.38 -3.99 -5.55
N VAL A 316 -1.64 -2.68 -5.55
CA VAL A 316 -2.33 -1.95 -4.46
C VAL A 316 -3.71 -2.53 -4.23
N VAL A 317 -4.55 -2.51 -5.26
CA VAL A 317 -5.94 -2.99 -5.19
C VAL A 317 -5.98 -4.46 -4.78
N ASN A 318 -5.16 -5.31 -5.42
CA ASN A 318 -5.09 -6.73 -5.10
C ASN A 318 -4.68 -7.01 -3.65
N ARG A 319 -3.77 -6.20 -3.09
CA ARG A 319 -3.29 -6.36 -1.71
C ARG A 319 -4.37 -5.98 -0.69
N ILE A 320 -5.09 -4.89 -0.93
CA ILE A 320 -6.19 -4.43 -0.05
C ILE A 320 -7.32 -5.46 -0.07
N VAL A 321 -7.77 -5.90 -1.24
CA VAL A 321 -8.84 -6.92 -1.36
C VAL A 321 -8.44 -8.22 -0.65
N ARG A 322 -7.19 -8.67 -0.80
CA ARG A 322 -6.68 -9.85 -0.10
C ARG A 322 -6.69 -9.65 1.42
N TRP A 323 -6.30 -8.46 1.89
CA TRP A 323 -6.31 -8.16 3.32
C TRP A 323 -7.73 -8.19 3.88
N VAL A 324 -8.69 -7.52 3.24
CA VAL A 324 -10.10 -7.53 3.66
C VAL A 324 -10.67 -8.96 3.67
N ARG A 325 -10.32 -9.77 2.66
CA ARG A 325 -10.69 -11.19 2.63
C ARG A 325 -10.08 -11.98 3.81
N ASN A 326 -8.82 -11.71 4.19
CA ASN A 326 -8.22 -12.34 5.36
C ASN A 326 -8.97 -11.95 6.63
N MET A 327 -9.30 -10.66 6.81
CA MET A 327 -10.06 -10.16 7.94
C MET A 327 -11.45 -10.79 8.01
N SER A 328 -12.17 -10.92 6.90
CA SER A 328 -13.49 -11.56 6.84
C SER A 328 -13.47 -13.05 7.21
N GLN A 329 -12.28 -13.66 7.19
CA GLN A 329 -12.03 -15.04 7.61
C GLN A 329 -11.44 -15.15 9.02
N GLY A 330 -11.34 -14.03 9.77
CA GLY A 330 -10.73 -14.00 11.09
C GLY A 330 -9.21 -14.22 11.11
N LYS A 331 -8.53 -14.04 9.97
CA LYS A 331 -7.08 -14.21 9.86
C LYS A 331 -6.38 -12.89 10.09
N GLU A 332 -5.43 -12.87 11.01
CA GLU A 332 -4.56 -11.71 11.20
C GLU A 332 -3.62 -11.55 9.99
N ASP A 333 -3.49 -10.31 9.49
CA ASP A 333 -2.58 -9.96 8.41
C ASP A 333 -2.01 -8.56 8.65
N THR A 334 -0.78 -8.49 9.13
CA THR A 334 -0.04 -7.25 9.40
C THR A 334 1.12 -7.03 8.41
N ARG A 335 1.17 -7.81 7.32
CA ARG A 335 2.25 -7.76 6.34
C ARG A 335 2.27 -6.43 5.59
N GLN A 336 3.46 -5.83 5.52
CA GLN A 336 3.74 -4.69 4.65
C GLN A 336 4.28 -5.17 3.29
N THR A 337 3.77 -4.57 2.23
CA THR A 337 4.20 -4.83 0.86
C THR A 337 4.80 -3.56 0.27
N MET A 338 6.01 -3.68 -0.29
CA MET A 338 6.69 -2.60 -1.00
C MET A 338 6.57 -2.84 -2.51
N ILE A 339 6.23 -1.80 -3.25
CA ILE A 339 6.17 -1.82 -4.72
C ILE A 339 7.43 -1.14 -5.23
N LYS A 340 8.14 -1.76 -6.16
CA LYS A 340 9.30 -1.13 -6.81
C LYS A 340 8.83 0.15 -7.54
N ALA A 341 9.56 1.24 -7.32
CA ALA A 341 9.41 2.49 -8.06
C ALA A 341 10.69 2.79 -8.85
N GLU A 342 10.56 3.47 -9.98
CA GLU A 342 11.65 3.78 -10.90
C GLU A 342 11.57 5.25 -11.30
N PHE A 343 12.72 5.90 -11.45
CA PHE A 343 12.78 7.25 -12.01
C PHE A 343 12.72 7.16 -13.55
N VAL A 344 11.78 7.90 -14.13
CA VAL A 344 11.61 8.05 -15.58
C VAL A 344 12.02 9.45 -15.96
N GLU A 345 13.18 9.57 -16.61
CA GLU A 345 13.65 10.87 -17.11
C GLU A 345 12.82 11.30 -18.32
N GLY A 346 12.26 12.49 -18.25
CA GLY A 346 11.50 13.14 -19.30
C GLY A 346 12.15 14.46 -19.73
N GLY A 347 11.44 15.23 -20.52
CA GLY A 347 11.93 16.52 -21.02
C GLY A 347 11.68 17.72 -20.10
N THR A 348 11.23 17.52 -18.86
CA THR A 348 11.00 18.61 -17.87
C THR A 348 12.21 18.89 -16.99
N ILE A 349 13.34 18.22 -17.22
CA ILE A 349 14.62 18.54 -16.59
C ILE A 349 15.67 18.86 -17.66
N GLY A 350 16.61 19.71 -17.35
CA GLY A 350 17.69 20.13 -18.22
C GLY A 350 18.86 20.75 -17.44
N PRO A 351 19.95 21.08 -18.09
CA PRO A 351 21.07 21.78 -17.42
C PRO A 351 20.61 23.09 -16.78
N VAL A 352 21.24 23.42 -15.64
CA VAL A 352 20.95 24.71 -15.01
C VAL A 352 21.23 25.85 -15.98
N ALA A 353 20.28 26.82 -16.07
CA ALA A 353 20.45 27.99 -16.91
C ALA A 353 21.75 28.74 -16.54
N LYS A 354 22.59 29.02 -17.55
CA LYS A 354 23.77 29.86 -17.37
C LYS A 354 23.26 31.27 -17.13
N GLY A 355 23.46 31.76 -15.90
CA GLY A 355 23.12 33.14 -15.51
C GLY A 355 23.96 34.21 -16.23
#